data_8555af21ba6891a826a03d5dc7895ad7
#
_entry.id   8555af21ba6891a826a03d5dc7895ad7
#
_cell.length_a   1.000
_cell.length_b   1.000
_cell.length_c   1.000
_cell.angle_alpha   90.00
_cell.angle_beta   90.00
_cell.angle_gamma   90.00
#
_symmetry.space_group_name_H-M   'P 1'
#
loop_
_entity.id
_entity.type
_entity.pdbx_description
1 polymer ?
#
loop_
_entity_poly.entity_id
_entity_poly.type
_entity_poly.pdbx_seq_one_letter_code
_entity_poly.pdbx_strand_id
1 'polypeptide(L)'
;MSQIIGIKGRQILDSRGNPTVEVDVYTEAGGFGRAAVPSGASTGIHEACELRDGDKSVFMGKGVLKAVQNVNTVLNEELRGMYVTEQKAIDTRMIEIDGTPNKSRLGANAILGVSLACAKAAAMETNQELYRYIGGTGACTLPIPMMNILNGGSHADNSIDFQEFMIMPVGASSFSEALRMGAEVFHNLRGVLKTKGMSTNVGDEGGFAPNLGSNEEAIEVVLQAIEKAGYRPGADICIALDPASSEYYIPEENKYHFKKSSGEKLTPAEMVSFWKEWVDKYPIISIEDGMAEDDWDGWKSLTDTIGDRCQLVGDDLFVTNVKRLQMGIDKKVANSILIKVNQIGTLTETIDAINLAYRNGYTAISSHRSGETEDTTIADLAVAMNTGLIKTGSASRTDRICKYNQLMRIEEMLGDQAVYLGRKFKYAR
;
A
#
# COMPACT_ATOMS: atom_id res chain seq x y z
N MET A 1 -9.16 31.51 -0.84
CA MET A 1 -9.86 30.23 -0.59
C MET A 1 -11.21 30.35 -1.24
N SER A 2 -11.53 29.47 -2.16
CA SER A 2 -12.78 29.53 -2.89
C SER A 2 -13.63 28.28 -2.70
N GLN A 3 -14.87 28.38 -3.16
CA GLN A 3 -15.84 27.33 -3.01
C GLN A 3 -15.78 26.33 -4.16
N ILE A 4 -16.18 25.09 -3.90
CA ILE A 4 -16.40 24.07 -4.90
C ILE A 4 -17.60 24.52 -5.77
N ILE A 5 -17.38 24.62 -7.09
CA ILE A 5 -18.44 24.98 -8.04
C ILE A 5 -18.93 23.79 -8.85
N GLY A 6 -18.20 22.67 -8.87
CA GLY A 6 -18.58 21.45 -9.56
C GLY A 6 -17.67 20.29 -9.30
N ILE A 7 -18.28 19.11 -9.26
CA ILE A 7 -17.61 17.82 -9.12
C ILE A 7 -18.07 16.92 -10.26
N LYS A 8 -17.14 16.27 -10.95
CA LYS A 8 -17.44 15.39 -12.08
C LYS A 8 -16.72 14.05 -11.96
N GLY A 9 -17.49 12.98 -11.78
CA GLY A 9 -16.99 11.60 -11.82
C GLY A 9 -17.07 11.01 -13.21
N ARG A 10 -16.14 10.08 -13.51
CA ARG A 10 -16.16 9.22 -14.69
C ARG A 10 -15.63 7.85 -14.38
N GLN A 11 -15.97 6.89 -15.23
CA GLN A 11 -15.37 5.57 -15.23
C GLN A 11 -14.12 5.59 -16.10
N ILE A 12 -13.02 5.07 -15.57
CA ILE A 12 -11.77 4.78 -16.30
C ILE A 12 -11.38 3.32 -16.09
N LEU A 13 -10.28 2.86 -16.65
CA LEU A 13 -9.74 1.51 -16.39
C LEU A 13 -8.53 1.57 -15.47
N ASP A 14 -8.45 0.59 -14.58
CA ASP A 14 -7.28 0.33 -13.75
C ASP A 14 -6.19 -0.47 -14.51
N SER A 15 -5.06 -0.72 -13.88
CA SER A 15 -3.91 -1.46 -14.44
C SER A 15 -4.21 -2.92 -14.80
N ARG A 16 -5.33 -3.45 -14.34
CA ARG A 16 -5.83 -4.80 -14.68
C ARG A 16 -6.91 -4.79 -15.75
N GLY A 17 -7.26 -3.61 -16.29
CA GLY A 17 -8.35 -3.44 -17.25
C GLY A 17 -9.76 -3.50 -16.63
N ASN A 18 -9.87 -3.40 -15.29
CA ASN A 18 -11.17 -3.30 -14.63
C ASN A 18 -11.59 -1.84 -14.50
N PRO A 19 -12.91 -1.53 -14.55
CA PRO A 19 -13.40 -0.19 -14.30
C PRO A 19 -13.06 0.31 -12.90
N THR A 20 -12.70 1.60 -12.81
CA THR A 20 -12.57 2.34 -11.56
C THR A 20 -13.06 3.78 -11.70
N VAL A 21 -13.15 4.50 -10.58
CA VAL A 21 -13.68 5.88 -10.54
C VAL A 21 -12.54 6.88 -10.64
N GLU A 22 -12.72 7.90 -11.50
CA GLU A 22 -11.91 9.12 -11.52
C GLU A 22 -12.82 10.32 -11.29
N VAL A 23 -12.35 11.28 -10.48
CA VAL A 23 -13.10 12.47 -10.10
C VAL A 23 -12.30 13.73 -10.39
N ASP A 24 -12.97 14.72 -10.98
CA ASP A 24 -12.51 16.09 -11.12
C ASP A 24 -13.27 17.00 -10.17
N VAL A 25 -12.58 17.90 -9.48
CA VAL A 25 -13.13 18.97 -8.65
C VAL A 25 -12.71 20.32 -9.23
N TYR A 26 -13.65 21.24 -9.34
CA TYR A 26 -13.47 22.61 -9.85
C TYR A 26 -13.87 23.60 -8.79
N THR A 27 -13.09 24.68 -8.64
CA THR A 27 -13.35 25.73 -7.66
C THR A 27 -13.59 27.08 -8.34
N GLU A 28 -14.22 28.02 -7.63
CA GLU A 28 -14.56 29.36 -8.10
C GLU A 28 -13.31 30.16 -8.53
N ALA A 29 -12.19 30.00 -7.84
CA ALA A 29 -10.92 30.66 -8.19
C ALA A 29 -10.12 29.97 -9.28
N GLY A 30 -10.66 28.91 -9.91
CA GLY A 30 -10.02 28.17 -10.99
C GLY A 30 -9.12 27.02 -10.52
N GLY A 31 -9.16 26.68 -9.23
CA GLY A 31 -8.52 25.47 -8.72
C GLY A 31 -9.10 24.22 -9.37
N PHE A 32 -8.24 23.28 -9.68
CA PHE A 32 -8.59 22.01 -10.31
C PHE A 32 -7.87 20.86 -9.60
N GLY A 33 -8.60 19.80 -9.30
CA GLY A 33 -8.02 18.56 -8.77
C GLY A 33 -8.61 17.35 -9.46
N ARG A 34 -7.75 16.40 -9.85
CA ARG A 34 -8.14 15.11 -10.43
C ARG A 34 -7.57 13.99 -9.60
N ALA A 35 -8.39 13.01 -9.24
CA ALA A 35 -7.96 11.82 -8.54
C ALA A 35 -8.62 10.57 -9.11
N ALA A 36 -7.83 9.51 -9.27
CA ALA A 36 -8.29 8.20 -9.67
C ALA A 36 -8.14 7.22 -8.51
N VAL A 37 -9.13 6.38 -8.30
CA VAL A 37 -9.22 5.49 -7.14
C VAL A 37 -8.61 4.12 -7.45
N PRO A 38 -7.71 3.58 -6.61
CA PRO A 38 -7.19 2.22 -6.77
C PRO A 38 -8.24 1.17 -6.33
N SER A 39 -8.02 -0.07 -6.74
CA SER A 39 -8.92 -1.20 -6.48
C SER A 39 -8.15 -2.45 -6.01
N GLY A 40 -8.61 -3.13 -4.97
CA GLY A 40 -8.01 -4.38 -4.49
C GLY A 40 -8.35 -5.59 -5.36
N ALA A 41 -7.50 -6.64 -5.33
CA ALA A 41 -7.82 -7.96 -5.87
C ALA A 41 -8.46 -8.83 -4.80
N SER A 42 -7.81 -8.96 -3.65
CA SER A 42 -8.37 -9.44 -2.39
C SER A 42 -8.81 -8.25 -1.56
N THR A 43 -9.91 -8.35 -0.85
CA THR A 43 -10.42 -7.30 0.04
C THR A 43 -10.65 -7.91 1.41
N GLY A 44 -10.03 -7.36 2.44
CA GLY A 44 -10.30 -7.71 3.83
C GLY A 44 -11.79 -7.51 4.15
N ILE A 45 -12.37 -8.38 4.95
CA ILE A 45 -13.81 -8.35 5.30
C ILE A 45 -14.23 -7.06 6.03
N HIS A 46 -13.27 -6.33 6.55
CA HIS A 46 -13.46 -5.08 7.29
C HIS A 46 -13.19 -3.81 6.48
N GLU A 47 -12.86 -3.94 5.19
CA GLU A 47 -12.64 -2.78 4.30
C GLU A 47 -13.92 -2.00 4.03
N ALA A 48 -13.79 -0.72 3.72
CA ALA A 48 -14.88 0.09 3.20
C ALA A 48 -15.35 -0.43 1.83
N CYS A 49 -16.64 -0.29 1.56
CA CYS A 49 -17.31 -0.89 0.40
C CYS A 49 -16.92 -0.21 -0.91
N GLU A 50 -16.23 -0.91 -1.79
CA GLU A 50 -16.08 -0.53 -3.19
C GLU A 50 -17.39 -0.82 -3.93
N LEU A 51 -18.13 0.24 -4.30
CA LEU A 51 -19.43 0.08 -4.94
C LEU A 51 -19.27 -0.35 -6.41
N ARG A 52 -19.76 -1.54 -6.74
CA ARG A 52 -19.79 -2.13 -8.06
C ARG A 52 -21.23 -2.23 -8.59
N ASP A 53 -21.41 -2.16 -9.91
CA ASP A 53 -22.74 -2.20 -10.53
C ASP A 53 -23.42 -3.56 -10.41
N GLY A 54 -22.63 -4.65 -10.43
CA GLY A 54 -23.10 -6.02 -10.29
C GLY A 54 -23.76 -6.60 -11.54
N ASP A 55 -23.89 -5.85 -12.60
CA ASP A 55 -24.41 -6.33 -13.89
C ASP A 55 -23.38 -7.18 -14.62
N LYS A 56 -23.54 -8.48 -14.58
CA LYS A 56 -22.58 -9.45 -15.17
C LYS A 56 -22.45 -9.32 -16.69
N SER A 57 -23.40 -8.68 -17.37
CA SER A 57 -23.34 -8.45 -18.83
C SER A 57 -22.38 -7.33 -19.21
N VAL A 58 -22.00 -6.46 -18.25
CA VAL A 58 -21.12 -5.30 -18.44
C VAL A 58 -19.91 -5.44 -17.52
N PHE A 59 -18.71 -5.49 -18.10
CA PHE A 59 -17.46 -5.69 -17.34
C PHE A 59 -17.53 -6.82 -16.31
N MET A 60 -18.27 -7.89 -16.61
CA MET A 60 -18.44 -9.06 -15.72
C MET A 60 -18.94 -8.69 -14.31
N GLY A 61 -19.73 -7.63 -14.19
CA GLY A 61 -20.29 -7.11 -12.93
C GLY A 61 -19.39 -6.08 -12.22
N LYS A 62 -18.21 -5.79 -12.76
CA LYS A 62 -17.23 -4.88 -12.15
C LYS A 62 -17.41 -3.40 -12.53
N GLY A 63 -18.47 -3.02 -13.28
CA GLY A 63 -18.77 -1.62 -13.61
C GLY A 63 -18.88 -0.74 -12.35
N VAL A 64 -18.66 0.58 -12.50
CA VAL A 64 -18.68 1.56 -11.39
C VAL A 64 -19.61 2.73 -11.69
N LEU A 65 -20.56 2.58 -12.63
CA LEU A 65 -21.44 3.67 -13.03
C LEU A 65 -22.36 4.15 -11.90
N LYS A 66 -22.76 3.27 -10.97
CA LYS A 66 -23.51 3.67 -9.75
C LYS A 66 -22.68 4.63 -8.88
N ALA A 67 -21.41 4.30 -8.64
CA ALA A 67 -20.49 5.17 -7.89
C ALA A 67 -20.27 6.51 -8.64
N VAL A 68 -20.07 6.47 -9.95
CA VAL A 68 -19.97 7.65 -10.81
C VAL A 68 -21.23 8.51 -10.75
N GLN A 69 -22.41 7.89 -10.77
CA GLN A 69 -23.68 8.60 -10.61
C GLN A 69 -23.77 9.31 -9.26
N ASN A 70 -23.38 8.63 -8.16
CA ASN A 70 -23.36 9.22 -6.81
C ASN A 70 -22.44 10.45 -6.76
N VAL A 71 -21.28 10.41 -7.43
CA VAL A 71 -20.38 11.58 -7.56
C VAL A 71 -21.08 12.72 -8.29
N ASN A 72 -21.69 12.44 -9.47
CA ASN A 72 -22.23 13.45 -10.37
C ASN A 72 -23.55 14.07 -9.87
N THR A 73 -24.25 13.41 -8.95
CA THR A 73 -25.51 13.87 -8.39
C THR A 73 -25.34 14.25 -6.92
N VAL A 74 -25.45 13.27 -6.01
CA VAL A 74 -25.51 13.49 -4.56
C VAL A 74 -24.29 14.28 -4.06
N LEU A 75 -23.07 13.80 -4.35
CA LEU A 75 -21.86 14.45 -3.82
C LEU A 75 -21.63 15.83 -4.47
N ASN A 76 -21.90 15.98 -5.75
CA ASN A 76 -21.79 17.27 -6.43
C ASN A 76 -22.78 18.31 -5.89
N GLU A 77 -24.02 17.93 -5.56
CA GLU A 77 -25.02 18.84 -4.99
C GLU A 77 -24.68 19.23 -3.56
N GLU A 78 -24.36 18.26 -2.73
CA GLU A 78 -24.17 18.45 -1.27
C GLU A 78 -22.86 19.16 -0.91
N LEU A 79 -21.83 19.08 -1.76
CA LEU A 79 -20.53 19.70 -1.49
C LEU A 79 -20.35 21.05 -2.21
N ARG A 80 -21.25 21.38 -3.15
CA ARG A 80 -21.20 22.66 -3.85
C ARG A 80 -21.35 23.82 -2.85
N GLY A 81 -20.47 24.81 -2.94
CA GLY A 81 -20.43 25.96 -2.04
C GLY A 81 -19.58 25.74 -0.79
N MET A 82 -19.11 24.52 -0.51
CA MET A 82 -18.12 24.30 0.55
C MET A 82 -16.74 24.84 0.14
N TYR A 83 -15.98 25.36 1.10
CA TYR A 83 -14.60 25.78 0.85
C TYR A 83 -13.71 24.57 0.61
N VAL A 84 -13.01 24.52 -0.52
CA VAL A 84 -12.20 23.36 -0.93
C VAL A 84 -11.05 23.03 0.02
N THR A 85 -10.59 24.02 0.80
CA THR A 85 -9.52 23.85 1.80
C THR A 85 -10.00 23.22 3.11
N GLU A 86 -11.31 23.10 3.32
CA GLU A 86 -11.89 22.53 4.54
C GLU A 86 -12.03 21.00 4.41
N GLN A 87 -10.91 20.32 4.16
CA GLN A 87 -10.86 18.87 3.88
C GLN A 87 -11.65 18.03 4.88
N LYS A 88 -11.45 18.30 6.18
CA LYS A 88 -12.13 17.54 7.24
C LYS A 88 -13.65 17.75 7.20
N ALA A 89 -14.11 18.96 6.92
CA ALA A 89 -15.54 19.25 6.82
C ALA A 89 -16.15 18.55 5.60
N ILE A 90 -15.45 18.55 4.46
CA ILE A 90 -15.85 17.86 3.23
C ILE A 90 -15.97 16.35 3.48
N ASP A 91 -14.93 15.73 4.02
CA ASP A 91 -14.89 14.30 4.29
C ASP A 91 -15.96 13.88 5.31
N THR A 92 -16.14 14.65 6.39
CA THR A 92 -17.20 14.44 7.39
C THR A 92 -18.57 14.52 6.74
N ARG A 93 -18.82 15.53 5.89
CA ARG A 93 -20.10 15.67 5.20
C ARG A 93 -20.41 14.48 4.31
N MET A 94 -19.44 13.97 3.57
CA MET A 94 -19.61 12.77 2.72
C MET A 94 -19.95 11.52 3.54
N ILE A 95 -19.28 11.33 4.69
CA ILE A 95 -19.55 10.22 5.61
C ILE A 95 -20.97 10.32 6.20
N GLU A 96 -21.40 11.51 6.61
CA GLU A 96 -22.76 11.76 7.12
C GLU A 96 -23.83 11.48 6.06
N ILE A 97 -23.60 11.90 4.81
CA ILE A 97 -24.50 11.65 3.70
C ILE A 97 -24.58 10.15 3.41
N ASP A 98 -23.48 9.43 3.43
CA ASP A 98 -23.48 7.98 3.24
C ASP A 98 -24.27 7.29 4.36
N GLY A 99 -24.01 7.64 5.61
CA GLY A 99 -24.74 7.19 6.79
C GLY A 99 -24.56 5.70 7.12
N THR A 100 -23.67 4.98 6.42
CA THR A 100 -23.39 3.55 6.68
C THR A 100 -21.98 3.37 7.27
N PRO A 101 -21.76 2.34 8.11
CA PRO A 101 -20.45 2.14 8.76
C PRO A 101 -19.29 1.92 7.78
N ASN A 102 -19.56 1.35 6.61
CA ASN A 102 -18.56 0.96 5.62
C ASN A 102 -18.72 1.67 4.27
N LYS A 103 -19.43 2.80 4.23
CA LYS A 103 -19.64 3.60 3.00
C LYS A 103 -20.35 2.82 1.87
N SER A 104 -21.24 1.89 2.21
CA SER A 104 -21.90 1.01 1.22
C SER A 104 -23.01 1.69 0.41
N ARG A 105 -23.52 2.86 0.86
CA ARG A 105 -24.59 3.56 0.15
C ARG A 105 -24.06 4.34 -1.07
N LEU A 106 -23.03 5.14 -0.89
CA LEU A 106 -22.44 5.95 -1.96
C LEU A 106 -21.27 5.23 -2.65
N GLY A 107 -20.58 4.38 -1.90
CA GLY A 107 -19.35 3.71 -2.29
C GLY A 107 -18.09 4.43 -1.80
N ALA A 108 -17.19 3.68 -1.15
CA ALA A 108 -15.91 4.23 -0.71
C ALA A 108 -15.08 4.76 -1.90
N ASN A 109 -15.21 4.14 -3.08
CA ASN A 109 -14.58 4.60 -4.31
C ASN A 109 -15.10 5.97 -4.78
N ALA A 110 -16.39 6.25 -4.68
CA ALA A 110 -16.96 7.56 -4.97
C ALA A 110 -16.47 8.62 -3.97
N ILE A 111 -16.55 8.31 -2.68
CA ILE A 111 -16.16 9.21 -1.59
C ILE A 111 -14.66 9.52 -1.65
N LEU A 112 -13.81 8.52 -1.81
CA LEU A 112 -12.36 8.71 -1.89
C LEU A 112 -11.96 9.55 -3.11
N GLY A 113 -12.55 9.27 -4.27
CA GLY A 113 -12.27 10.05 -5.49
C GLY A 113 -12.51 11.55 -5.26
N VAL A 114 -13.63 11.90 -4.63
CA VAL A 114 -13.95 13.30 -4.28
C VAL A 114 -12.99 13.86 -3.22
N SER A 115 -12.72 13.10 -2.15
CA SER A 115 -11.82 13.50 -1.07
C SER A 115 -10.43 13.88 -1.58
N LEU A 116 -9.81 13.01 -2.40
CA LEU A 116 -8.47 13.24 -2.96
C LEU A 116 -8.47 14.36 -4.01
N ALA A 117 -9.51 14.45 -4.85
CA ALA A 117 -9.62 15.51 -5.84
C ALA A 117 -9.79 16.90 -5.17
N CYS A 118 -10.52 17.00 -4.06
CA CYS A 118 -10.61 18.22 -3.26
C CYS A 118 -9.25 18.63 -2.71
N ALA A 119 -8.46 17.71 -2.14
CA ALA A 119 -7.12 18.00 -1.66
C ALA A 119 -6.20 18.54 -2.76
N LYS A 120 -6.25 17.94 -3.95
CA LYS A 120 -5.48 18.41 -5.12
C LYS A 120 -5.93 19.78 -5.61
N ALA A 121 -7.23 20.05 -5.67
CA ALA A 121 -7.76 21.36 -6.02
C ALA A 121 -7.34 22.44 -5.01
N ALA A 122 -7.37 22.12 -3.72
CA ALA A 122 -6.94 23.00 -2.66
C ALA A 122 -5.43 23.29 -2.70
N ALA A 123 -4.61 22.27 -2.98
CA ALA A 123 -3.18 22.43 -3.18
C ALA A 123 -2.89 23.38 -4.36
N MET A 124 -3.58 23.19 -5.49
CA MET A 124 -3.46 24.08 -6.65
C MET A 124 -3.86 25.53 -6.30
N GLU A 125 -4.98 25.74 -5.61
CA GLU A 125 -5.42 27.09 -5.20
C GLU A 125 -4.44 27.79 -4.27
N THR A 126 -3.80 27.05 -3.40
CA THR A 126 -2.82 27.59 -2.46
C THR A 126 -1.42 27.65 -3.03
N ASN A 127 -1.26 27.31 -4.32
CA ASN A 127 0.01 27.26 -5.05
C ASN A 127 1.05 26.43 -4.31
N GLN A 128 0.64 25.24 -3.85
CA GLN A 128 1.48 24.30 -3.15
C GLN A 128 1.47 22.93 -3.86
N GLU A 129 2.59 22.22 -3.79
CA GLU A 129 2.61 20.80 -4.13
C GLU A 129 1.77 20.00 -3.14
N LEU A 130 1.16 18.90 -3.58
CA LEU A 130 0.20 18.14 -2.76
C LEU A 130 0.83 17.67 -1.44
N TYR A 131 2.07 17.14 -1.49
CA TYR A 131 2.75 16.71 -0.26
C TYR A 131 2.95 17.85 0.75
N ARG A 132 3.21 19.06 0.24
CA ARG A 132 3.40 20.25 1.08
C ARG A 132 2.07 20.77 1.64
N TYR A 133 1.02 20.75 0.83
CA TYR A 133 -0.31 21.12 1.26
C TYR A 133 -0.83 20.23 2.38
N ILE A 134 -0.68 18.90 2.26
CA ILE A 134 -1.14 17.94 3.27
C ILE A 134 -0.24 17.96 4.51
N GLY A 135 1.08 17.93 4.34
CA GLY A 135 2.05 17.70 5.42
C GLY A 135 2.64 18.97 6.04
N GLY A 136 2.39 20.13 5.42
CA GLY A 136 2.92 21.40 5.90
C GLY A 136 4.45 21.52 5.78
N THR A 137 5.04 22.38 6.62
CA THR A 137 6.46 22.73 6.56
C THR A 137 7.40 21.56 6.94
N GLY A 138 6.91 20.56 7.67
CA GLY A 138 7.70 19.41 8.11
C GLY A 138 7.75 18.25 7.11
N ALA A 139 7.05 18.33 5.97
CA ALA A 139 7.02 17.27 4.96
C ALA A 139 8.32 17.26 4.14
N CYS A 140 9.27 16.39 4.52
CA CYS A 140 10.59 16.33 3.88
C CYS A 140 11.22 14.92 3.87
N THR A 141 10.57 13.91 4.43
CA THR A 141 11.12 12.55 4.49
C THR A 141 10.70 11.74 3.26
N LEU A 142 11.68 11.43 2.40
CA LEU A 142 11.51 10.49 1.29
C LEU A 142 11.44 9.08 1.84
N PRO A 143 10.45 8.28 1.39
CA PRO A 143 10.27 6.92 1.90
C PRO A 143 11.30 5.94 1.33
N ILE A 144 11.71 4.95 2.13
CA ILE A 144 12.42 3.77 1.64
C ILE A 144 11.43 2.95 0.80
N PRO A 145 11.75 2.64 -0.48
CA PRO A 145 10.87 1.81 -1.29
C PRO A 145 10.95 0.35 -0.86
N MET A 146 9.79 -0.25 -0.60
CA MET A 146 9.60 -1.70 -0.44
C MET A 146 9.18 -2.24 -1.79
N MET A 147 10.16 -2.70 -2.59
CA MET A 147 9.94 -3.02 -4.01
C MET A 147 9.62 -4.51 -4.16
N ASN A 148 8.39 -4.85 -4.51
CA ASN A 148 7.97 -6.24 -4.77
C ASN A 148 8.57 -6.74 -6.09
N ILE A 149 9.69 -7.47 -6.03
CA ILE A 149 10.43 -7.93 -7.21
C ILE A 149 10.13 -9.38 -7.60
N LEU A 150 9.51 -10.17 -6.69
CA LEU A 150 9.12 -11.56 -6.94
C LEU A 150 7.78 -11.86 -6.27
N ASN A 151 6.85 -12.44 -7.03
CA ASN A 151 5.48 -12.73 -6.63
C ASN A 151 5.21 -14.23 -6.50
N GLY A 152 4.38 -14.59 -5.53
CA GLY A 152 3.77 -15.89 -5.36
C GLY A 152 2.33 -15.76 -4.86
N GLY A 153 1.87 -16.69 -4.03
CA GLY A 153 0.55 -16.66 -3.41
C GLY A 153 -0.58 -16.44 -4.42
N SER A 154 -1.50 -15.53 -4.10
CA SER A 154 -2.60 -15.12 -4.98
C SER A 154 -2.15 -14.18 -6.12
N HIS A 155 -0.96 -13.60 -6.03
CA HIS A 155 -0.39 -12.71 -7.06
C HIS A 155 0.29 -13.45 -8.24
N ALA A 156 0.45 -14.78 -8.17
CA ALA A 156 1.05 -15.58 -9.22
C ALA A 156 0.51 -17.00 -9.26
N ASP A 157 0.37 -17.54 -10.48
CA ASP A 157 0.05 -18.95 -10.69
C ASP A 157 1.36 -19.77 -10.68
N ASN A 158 1.90 -19.99 -9.47
CA ASN A 158 3.14 -20.73 -9.23
C ASN A 158 3.07 -21.53 -7.92
N SER A 159 4.16 -22.22 -7.56
CA SER A 159 4.25 -23.11 -6.40
C SER A 159 4.74 -22.43 -5.12
N ILE A 160 4.60 -21.12 -5.00
CA ILE A 160 5.02 -20.33 -3.83
C ILE A 160 3.79 -19.92 -3.03
N ASP A 161 3.78 -20.15 -1.71
CA ASP A 161 2.64 -19.75 -0.84
C ASP A 161 2.67 -18.26 -0.51
N PHE A 162 3.85 -17.67 -0.28
CA PHE A 162 3.99 -16.27 0.08
C PHE A 162 3.74 -15.37 -1.12
N GLN A 163 3.02 -14.26 -0.88
CA GLN A 163 2.50 -13.40 -1.93
C GLN A 163 3.57 -12.48 -2.51
N GLU A 164 4.44 -11.89 -1.67
CA GLU A 164 5.41 -10.90 -2.11
C GLU A 164 6.76 -11.05 -1.42
N PHE A 165 7.81 -10.96 -2.24
CA PHE A 165 9.20 -10.85 -1.80
C PHE A 165 9.74 -9.48 -2.23
N MET A 166 9.96 -8.62 -1.25
CA MET A 166 10.34 -7.24 -1.47
C MET A 166 11.80 -6.98 -1.08
N ILE A 167 12.41 -6.03 -1.75
CA ILE A 167 13.73 -5.49 -1.39
C ILE A 167 13.58 -4.08 -0.84
N MET A 168 14.43 -3.74 0.13
CA MET A 168 14.49 -2.44 0.80
C MET A 168 15.93 -1.90 0.75
N PRO A 169 16.25 -0.90 -0.12
CA PRO A 169 17.59 -0.34 -0.25
C PRO A 169 17.95 0.62 0.89
N VAL A 170 18.15 0.06 2.10
CA VAL A 170 18.46 0.84 3.32
C VAL A 170 19.87 1.43 3.33
N GLY A 171 20.79 0.91 2.50
CA GLY A 171 22.15 1.41 2.39
C GLY A 171 22.30 2.66 1.51
N ALA A 172 21.25 3.06 0.78
CA ALA A 172 21.25 4.24 -0.06
C ALA A 172 21.34 5.54 0.76
N SER A 173 21.91 6.57 0.18
CA SER A 173 22.04 7.91 0.78
C SER A 173 20.90 8.86 0.38
N SER A 174 20.13 8.51 -0.66
CA SER A 174 19.02 9.29 -1.22
C SER A 174 17.96 8.37 -1.80
N PHE A 175 16.77 8.92 -2.06
CA PHE A 175 15.71 8.17 -2.71
C PHE A 175 16.08 7.76 -4.14
N SER A 176 16.66 8.66 -4.91
CA SER A 176 17.10 8.38 -6.29
C SER A 176 18.17 7.28 -6.33
N GLU A 177 19.08 7.23 -5.36
CA GLU A 177 20.02 6.12 -5.23
C GLU A 177 19.32 4.82 -4.86
N ALA A 178 18.38 4.85 -3.93
CA ALA A 178 17.60 3.67 -3.56
C ALA A 178 16.81 3.09 -4.75
N LEU A 179 16.20 3.96 -5.56
CA LEU A 179 15.49 3.54 -6.77
C LEU A 179 16.44 2.92 -7.80
N ARG A 180 17.64 3.50 -8.00
CA ARG A 180 18.69 2.94 -8.86
C ARG A 180 19.08 1.54 -8.38
N MET A 181 19.41 1.38 -7.09
CA MET A 181 19.77 0.09 -6.50
C MET A 181 18.68 -0.96 -6.73
N GLY A 182 17.43 -0.60 -6.48
CA GLY A 182 16.28 -1.49 -6.70
C GLY A 182 16.11 -1.91 -8.15
N ALA A 183 16.26 -0.96 -9.10
CA ALA A 183 16.20 -1.25 -10.54
C ALA A 183 17.34 -2.18 -10.99
N GLU A 184 18.56 -1.96 -10.49
CA GLU A 184 19.71 -2.82 -10.80
C GLU A 184 19.52 -4.25 -10.27
N VAL A 185 18.98 -4.42 -9.05
CA VAL A 185 18.61 -5.75 -8.52
C VAL A 185 17.53 -6.39 -9.36
N PHE A 186 16.47 -5.66 -9.74
CA PHE A 186 15.39 -6.16 -10.59
C PHE A 186 15.93 -6.70 -11.92
N HIS A 187 16.84 -5.98 -12.61
CA HIS A 187 17.45 -6.44 -13.85
C HIS A 187 18.38 -7.64 -13.64
N ASN A 188 19.12 -7.69 -12.53
CA ASN A 188 19.95 -8.83 -12.18
C ASN A 188 19.12 -10.07 -11.86
N LEU A 189 17.97 -9.91 -11.16
CA LEU A 189 17.03 -10.99 -10.89
C LEU A 189 16.51 -11.61 -12.21
N ARG A 190 16.16 -10.76 -13.19
CA ARG A 190 15.81 -11.24 -14.54
C ARG A 190 16.90 -12.12 -15.14
N GLY A 191 18.17 -11.72 -14.99
CA GLY A 191 19.32 -12.51 -15.46
C GLY A 191 19.47 -13.84 -14.72
N VAL A 192 19.30 -13.86 -13.40
CA VAL A 192 19.35 -15.06 -12.56
C VAL A 192 18.26 -16.05 -12.98
N LEU A 193 16.99 -15.57 -13.11
CA LEU A 193 15.86 -16.39 -13.53
C LEU A 193 16.07 -17.00 -14.92
N LYS A 194 16.56 -16.22 -15.90
CA LYS A 194 16.89 -16.70 -17.24
C LYS A 194 17.94 -17.80 -17.22
N THR A 195 18.99 -17.67 -16.41
CA THR A 195 20.04 -18.68 -16.29
C THR A 195 19.52 -19.99 -15.74
N LYS A 196 18.49 -19.93 -14.87
CA LYS A 196 17.78 -21.09 -14.33
C LYS A 196 16.69 -21.64 -15.30
N GLY A 197 16.49 -21.04 -16.48
CA GLY A 197 15.43 -21.42 -17.43
C GLY A 197 14.01 -21.07 -16.98
N MET A 198 13.88 -20.12 -16.04
CA MET A 198 12.59 -19.72 -15.44
C MET A 198 11.95 -18.56 -16.18
N SER A 199 10.61 -18.44 -16.03
CA SER A 199 9.84 -17.32 -16.58
C SER A 199 10.32 -15.96 -16.01
N THR A 200 10.39 -14.98 -16.90
CA THR A 200 10.61 -13.56 -16.53
C THR A 200 9.40 -12.70 -16.87
N ASN A 201 8.22 -13.29 -16.95
CA ASN A 201 6.96 -12.58 -17.01
C ASN A 201 6.71 -11.92 -15.65
N VAL A 202 6.03 -10.76 -15.68
CA VAL A 202 5.73 -10.00 -14.48
C VAL A 202 4.24 -10.14 -14.12
N GLY A 203 3.95 -10.11 -12.82
CA GLY A 203 2.61 -10.08 -12.27
C GLY A 203 2.01 -8.67 -12.27
N ASP A 204 0.86 -8.53 -11.64
CA ASP A 204 0.09 -7.28 -11.58
C ASP A 204 0.86 -6.11 -10.95
N GLU A 205 1.78 -6.39 -10.06
CA GLU A 205 2.59 -5.38 -9.37
C GLU A 205 4.00 -5.18 -9.96
N GLY A 206 4.25 -5.79 -11.12
CA GLY A 206 5.50 -5.60 -11.86
C GLY A 206 6.68 -6.46 -11.42
N GLY A 207 6.56 -7.25 -10.35
CA GLY A 207 7.55 -8.26 -9.95
C GLY A 207 7.47 -9.51 -10.82
N PHE A 208 8.58 -10.28 -10.89
CA PHE A 208 8.60 -11.55 -11.64
C PHE A 208 7.73 -12.61 -10.95
N ALA A 209 7.17 -13.51 -11.76
CA ALA A 209 6.33 -14.61 -11.29
C ALA A 209 6.90 -15.97 -11.79
N PRO A 210 8.11 -16.38 -11.34
CA PRO A 210 8.69 -17.65 -11.72
C PRO A 210 8.04 -18.82 -11.00
N ASN A 211 8.08 -20.00 -11.58
CA ASN A 211 7.66 -21.23 -10.90
C ASN A 211 8.84 -21.82 -10.12
N LEU A 212 9.04 -21.33 -8.90
CA LEU A 212 10.05 -21.82 -7.95
C LEU A 212 9.46 -22.93 -7.06
N GLY A 213 10.32 -23.79 -6.53
CA GLY A 213 9.89 -24.99 -5.80
C GLY A 213 9.49 -24.76 -4.34
N SER A 214 9.85 -23.61 -3.75
CA SER A 214 9.54 -23.31 -2.35
C SER A 214 9.63 -21.82 -2.07
N ASN A 215 9.06 -21.39 -0.92
CA ASN A 215 9.24 -20.04 -0.39
C ASN A 215 10.71 -19.71 -0.10
N GLU A 216 11.47 -20.72 0.35
CA GLU A 216 12.90 -20.60 0.64
C GLU A 216 13.72 -20.37 -0.65
N GLU A 217 13.45 -21.12 -1.71
CA GLU A 217 14.10 -20.88 -3.01
C GLU A 217 13.82 -19.46 -3.53
N ALA A 218 12.63 -18.92 -3.27
CA ALA A 218 12.28 -17.58 -3.69
C ALA A 218 13.14 -16.50 -3.01
N ILE A 219 13.30 -16.56 -1.68
CA ILE A 219 14.16 -15.59 -0.99
C ILE A 219 15.63 -15.75 -1.37
N GLU A 220 16.11 -16.97 -1.57
CA GLU A 220 17.50 -17.24 -1.99
C GLU A 220 17.81 -16.70 -3.38
N VAL A 221 16.87 -16.80 -4.32
CA VAL A 221 17.03 -16.22 -5.67
C VAL A 221 17.06 -14.69 -5.62
N VAL A 222 16.29 -14.07 -4.72
CA VAL A 222 16.34 -12.63 -4.48
C VAL A 222 17.69 -12.23 -3.90
N LEU A 223 18.20 -12.94 -2.89
CA LEU A 223 19.53 -12.67 -2.31
C LEU A 223 20.64 -12.82 -3.35
N GLN A 224 20.59 -13.85 -4.18
CA GLN A 224 21.52 -14.04 -5.30
C GLN A 224 21.48 -12.85 -6.30
N ALA A 225 20.30 -12.29 -6.54
CA ALA A 225 20.17 -11.12 -7.42
C ALA A 225 20.77 -9.85 -6.79
N ILE A 226 20.63 -9.67 -5.47
CA ILE A 226 21.23 -8.56 -4.73
C ILE A 226 22.78 -8.64 -4.83
N GLU A 227 23.36 -9.81 -4.56
CA GLU A 227 24.81 -10.04 -4.65
C GLU A 227 25.33 -9.84 -6.09
N LYS A 228 24.60 -10.36 -7.09
CA LYS A 228 24.95 -10.19 -8.50
C LYS A 228 24.88 -8.74 -8.96
N ALA A 229 24.03 -7.92 -8.35
CA ALA A 229 23.98 -6.48 -8.58
C ALA A 229 25.14 -5.73 -7.90
N GLY A 230 25.97 -6.41 -7.11
CA GLY A 230 27.12 -5.82 -6.40
C GLY A 230 26.78 -5.25 -5.04
N TYR A 231 25.59 -5.56 -4.49
CA TYR A 231 25.16 -5.10 -3.18
C TYR A 231 25.25 -6.22 -2.13
N ARG A 232 25.40 -5.82 -0.87
CA ARG A 232 25.52 -6.74 0.28
C ARG A 232 24.13 -6.93 0.92
N PRO A 233 23.56 -8.16 0.91
CA PRO A 233 22.34 -8.45 1.64
C PRO A 233 22.46 -8.08 3.12
N GLY A 234 21.42 -7.46 3.69
CA GLY A 234 21.39 -7.00 5.08
C GLY A 234 22.16 -5.71 5.35
N ALA A 235 23.19 -5.43 4.56
CA ALA A 235 23.98 -4.21 4.71
C ALA A 235 23.50 -3.08 3.79
N ASP A 236 23.37 -3.34 2.52
CA ASP A 236 22.95 -2.34 1.53
C ASP A 236 21.47 -2.49 1.20
N ILE A 237 21.01 -3.73 1.11
CA ILE A 237 19.61 -4.07 0.80
C ILE A 237 19.11 -5.13 1.78
N CYS A 238 18.01 -4.84 2.45
CA CYS A 238 17.28 -5.78 3.31
C CYS A 238 16.07 -6.35 2.57
N ILE A 239 15.45 -7.37 3.18
CA ILE A 239 14.26 -8.06 2.66
C ILE A 239 13.03 -7.66 3.48
N ALA A 240 11.91 -7.50 2.78
CA ALA A 240 10.59 -7.48 3.37
C ALA A 240 9.72 -8.55 2.73
N LEU A 241 8.79 -9.11 3.48
CA LEU A 241 7.89 -10.15 3.02
C LEU A 241 6.43 -9.74 3.24
N ASP A 242 5.57 -10.14 2.33
CA ASP A 242 4.13 -10.20 2.53
C ASP A 242 3.66 -11.64 2.24
N PRO A 243 3.51 -12.47 3.26
CA PRO A 243 2.99 -13.83 3.10
C PRO A 243 1.49 -13.87 2.88
N ALA A 244 0.73 -12.83 3.23
CA ALA A 244 -0.74 -12.79 3.21
C ALA A 244 -1.35 -14.02 3.91
N SER A 245 -1.01 -14.22 5.19
CA SER A 245 -1.23 -15.50 5.89
C SER A 245 -2.71 -15.90 6.02
N SER A 246 -3.65 -14.97 5.91
CA SER A 246 -5.08 -15.27 5.87
C SER A 246 -5.48 -16.17 4.68
N GLU A 247 -4.74 -16.10 3.54
CA GLU A 247 -5.03 -16.88 2.34
C GLU A 247 -4.78 -18.40 2.50
N TYR A 248 -3.96 -18.79 3.45
CA TYR A 248 -3.66 -20.20 3.74
C TYR A 248 -3.93 -20.61 5.19
N TYR A 249 -4.61 -19.77 5.95
CA TYR A 249 -5.12 -20.12 7.28
C TYR A 249 -6.43 -20.92 7.17
N ILE A 250 -6.55 -21.99 7.95
CA ILE A 250 -7.74 -22.85 8.05
C ILE A 250 -8.36 -22.63 9.44
N PRO A 251 -9.38 -21.79 9.57
CA PRO A 251 -9.97 -21.45 10.89
C PRO A 251 -10.46 -22.67 11.66
N GLU A 252 -11.08 -23.66 10.99
CA GLU A 252 -11.64 -24.85 11.61
C GLU A 252 -10.59 -25.77 12.22
N GLU A 253 -9.36 -25.74 11.67
CA GLU A 253 -8.23 -26.52 12.17
C GLU A 253 -7.30 -25.69 13.07
N ASN A 254 -7.46 -24.36 13.08
CA ASN A 254 -6.52 -23.41 13.69
C ASN A 254 -5.08 -23.67 13.21
N LYS A 255 -4.90 -23.76 11.88
CA LYS A 255 -3.60 -24.06 11.23
C LYS A 255 -3.35 -23.25 9.99
N TYR A 256 -2.08 -23.01 9.70
CA TYR A 256 -1.57 -22.43 8.47
C TYR A 256 -1.11 -23.58 7.54
N HIS A 257 -1.59 -23.63 6.30
CA HIS A 257 -1.34 -24.72 5.37
C HIS A 257 -0.60 -24.23 4.12
N PHE A 258 0.68 -24.54 4.01
CA PHE A 258 1.50 -24.26 2.83
C PHE A 258 1.16 -25.19 1.67
N LYS A 259 -0.05 -25.05 1.13
CA LYS A 259 -0.65 -25.97 0.18
C LYS A 259 -0.04 -25.93 -1.23
N LYS A 260 0.66 -24.82 -1.59
CA LYS A 260 1.30 -24.68 -2.90
C LYS A 260 2.72 -25.24 -2.91
N SER A 261 3.45 -25.15 -1.80
CA SER A 261 4.85 -25.57 -1.69
C SER A 261 4.99 -26.92 -0.97
N SER A 262 5.17 -26.92 0.36
CA SER A 262 5.53 -28.12 1.13
C SER A 262 4.36 -29.04 1.48
N GLY A 263 3.13 -28.54 1.46
CA GLY A 263 1.94 -29.24 1.98
C GLY A 263 1.87 -29.28 3.51
N GLU A 264 2.79 -28.62 4.21
CA GLU A 264 2.90 -28.61 5.66
C GLU A 264 1.78 -27.79 6.29
N LYS A 265 1.29 -28.26 7.46
CA LYS A 265 0.33 -27.56 8.28
C LYS A 265 0.94 -27.17 9.62
N LEU A 266 1.05 -25.88 9.88
CA LEU A 266 1.62 -25.31 11.10
C LEU A 266 0.52 -24.80 12.02
N THR A 267 0.64 -25.08 13.32
CA THR A 267 -0.12 -24.38 14.34
C THR A 267 0.35 -22.92 14.47
N PRO A 268 -0.43 -21.99 15.09
CA PRO A 268 0.04 -20.63 15.33
C PRO A 268 1.41 -20.55 16.03
N ALA A 269 1.68 -21.43 17.01
CA ALA A 269 2.97 -21.46 17.71
C ALA A 269 4.12 -21.93 16.80
N GLU A 270 3.89 -22.90 15.94
CA GLU A 270 4.87 -23.35 14.95
C GLU A 270 5.10 -22.29 13.88
N MET A 271 4.07 -21.54 13.46
CA MET A 271 4.21 -20.41 12.55
C MET A 271 5.04 -19.26 13.14
N VAL A 272 4.89 -18.97 14.42
CA VAL A 272 5.75 -18.00 15.15
C VAL A 272 7.20 -18.47 15.17
N SER A 273 7.43 -19.77 15.42
CA SER A 273 8.77 -20.36 15.39
C SER A 273 9.39 -20.29 14.00
N PHE A 274 8.61 -20.57 12.96
CA PHE A 274 9.01 -20.44 11.56
C PHE A 274 9.48 -19.01 11.24
N TRP A 275 8.71 -17.98 11.62
CA TRP A 275 9.10 -16.58 11.40
C TRP A 275 10.36 -16.21 12.17
N LYS A 276 10.49 -16.69 13.41
CA LYS A 276 11.70 -16.47 14.20
C LYS A 276 12.94 -17.04 13.49
N GLU A 277 12.88 -18.26 12.99
CA GLU A 277 13.97 -18.91 12.26
C GLU A 277 14.32 -18.16 10.97
N TRP A 278 13.31 -17.70 10.24
CA TRP A 278 13.52 -16.94 9.00
C TRP A 278 14.18 -15.58 9.25
N VAL A 279 13.77 -14.85 10.29
CA VAL A 279 14.38 -13.57 10.68
C VAL A 279 15.80 -13.77 11.24
N ASP A 280 16.10 -14.93 11.86
CA ASP A 280 17.45 -15.29 12.31
C ASP A 280 18.37 -15.65 11.13
N LYS A 281 17.83 -16.28 10.09
CA LYS A 281 18.60 -16.80 8.94
C LYS A 281 18.81 -15.77 7.83
N TYR A 282 17.80 -14.94 7.54
CA TYR A 282 17.76 -14.03 6.41
C TYR A 282 17.71 -12.56 6.87
N PRO A 283 18.17 -11.62 6.05
CA PRO A 283 18.14 -10.19 6.39
C PRO A 283 16.72 -9.58 6.26
N ILE A 284 15.75 -10.22 6.89
CA ILE A 284 14.34 -9.81 6.90
C ILE A 284 14.15 -8.77 8.01
N ILE A 285 13.68 -7.58 7.63
CA ILE A 285 13.42 -6.47 8.55
C ILE A 285 11.95 -6.06 8.62
N SER A 286 11.09 -6.62 7.76
CA SER A 286 9.65 -6.34 7.74
C SER A 286 8.87 -7.57 7.28
N ILE A 287 7.78 -7.89 7.99
CA ILE A 287 6.82 -8.94 7.64
C ILE A 287 5.43 -8.33 7.74
N GLU A 288 4.71 -8.31 6.61
CA GLU A 288 3.31 -7.90 6.52
C GLU A 288 2.43 -9.13 6.64
N ASP A 289 1.35 -9.04 7.43
CA ASP A 289 0.37 -10.11 7.66
C ASP A 289 1.00 -11.51 7.87
N GLY A 290 2.00 -11.55 8.76
CA GLY A 290 2.69 -12.79 9.13
C GLY A 290 1.81 -13.81 9.88
N MET A 291 0.63 -13.38 10.35
CA MET A 291 -0.44 -14.19 10.94
C MET A 291 -1.77 -13.78 10.28
N ALA A 292 -2.80 -14.62 10.38
CA ALA A 292 -4.13 -14.33 9.84
C ALA A 292 -4.80 -13.14 10.54
N GLU A 293 -5.69 -12.43 9.86
CA GLU A 293 -6.31 -11.17 10.28
C GLU A 293 -7.14 -11.25 11.58
N ASP A 294 -7.59 -12.44 11.96
CA ASP A 294 -8.35 -12.67 13.20
C ASP A 294 -7.59 -13.56 14.24
N ASP A 295 -6.36 -13.99 13.94
CA ASP A 295 -5.51 -14.73 14.88
C ASP A 295 -4.74 -13.78 15.83
N TRP A 296 -5.50 -13.06 16.67
CA TRP A 296 -4.96 -12.07 17.60
C TRP A 296 -3.95 -12.64 18.60
N ASP A 297 -4.12 -13.89 19.04
CA ASP A 297 -3.21 -14.54 19.96
C ASP A 297 -1.91 -14.95 19.25
N GLY A 298 -1.97 -15.42 18.03
CA GLY A 298 -0.81 -15.67 17.17
C GLY A 298 -0.05 -14.37 16.90
N TRP A 299 -0.74 -13.28 16.55
CA TRP A 299 -0.14 -11.96 16.39
C TRP A 299 0.56 -11.47 17.67
N LYS A 300 -0.06 -11.69 18.85
CA LYS A 300 0.56 -11.32 20.12
C LYS A 300 1.84 -12.10 20.35
N SER A 301 1.80 -13.41 20.15
CA SER A 301 2.97 -14.28 20.30
C SER A 301 4.09 -13.91 19.32
N LEU A 302 3.76 -13.61 18.06
CA LEU A 302 4.72 -13.15 17.05
C LEU A 302 5.36 -11.83 17.47
N THR A 303 4.55 -10.86 17.93
CA THR A 303 5.02 -9.55 18.36
C THR A 303 5.99 -9.66 19.55
N ASP A 304 5.66 -10.48 20.54
CA ASP A 304 6.52 -10.70 21.70
C ASP A 304 7.83 -11.41 21.33
N THR A 305 7.83 -12.22 20.25
CA THR A 305 8.98 -13.03 19.85
C THR A 305 9.98 -12.26 18.99
N ILE A 306 9.54 -11.45 18.04
CA ILE A 306 10.44 -10.79 17.07
C ILE A 306 10.15 -9.30 16.85
N GLY A 307 9.13 -8.72 17.49
CA GLY A 307 8.71 -7.34 17.24
C GLY A 307 9.71 -6.25 17.67
N ASP A 308 10.72 -6.59 18.47
CA ASP A 308 11.81 -5.68 18.83
C ASP A 308 12.85 -5.50 17.71
N ARG A 309 12.94 -6.43 16.78
CA ARG A 309 13.96 -6.50 15.72
C ARG A 309 13.40 -6.59 14.30
N CYS A 310 12.10 -6.81 14.14
CA CYS A 310 11.42 -6.88 12.86
C CYS A 310 10.16 -6.02 12.89
N GLN A 311 9.94 -5.27 11.83
CA GLN A 311 8.67 -4.57 11.60
C GLN A 311 7.59 -5.60 11.31
N LEU A 312 6.52 -5.58 12.09
CA LEU A 312 5.34 -6.44 11.93
C LEU A 312 4.17 -5.56 11.49
N VAL A 313 3.79 -5.71 10.23
CA VAL A 313 2.84 -4.83 9.56
C VAL A 313 1.47 -5.48 9.52
N GLY A 314 0.43 -4.79 10.01
CA GLY A 314 -0.95 -5.21 9.80
C GLY A 314 -1.54 -4.52 8.59
N ASP A 315 -1.87 -5.29 7.54
CA ASP A 315 -2.69 -4.89 6.40
C ASP A 315 -4.13 -5.33 6.64
N ASP A 316 -4.48 -6.58 6.40
CA ASP A 316 -5.82 -7.13 6.64
C ASP A 316 -6.20 -7.09 8.13
N LEU A 317 -5.21 -7.17 9.02
CA LEU A 317 -5.40 -7.00 10.47
C LEU A 317 -6.03 -5.64 10.82
N PHE A 318 -5.60 -4.53 10.18
CA PHE A 318 -6.00 -3.17 10.54
C PHE A 318 -6.85 -2.44 9.50
N VAL A 319 -6.76 -2.81 8.23
CA VAL A 319 -7.49 -2.24 7.08
C VAL A 319 -7.57 -0.70 7.10
N THR A 320 -6.47 -0.03 7.46
CA THR A 320 -6.37 1.44 7.60
C THR A 320 -7.44 2.03 8.56
N ASN A 321 -8.03 1.21 9.43
CA ASN A 321 -9.16 1.57 10.28
C ASN A 321 -8.70 1.88 11.71
N VAL A 322 -8.97 3.11 12.18
CA VAL A 322 -8.59 3.58 13.53
C VAL A 322 -9.11 2.70 14.66
N LYS A 323 -10.29 2.07 14.51
CA LYS A 323 -10.88 1.20 15.55
C LYS A 323 -10.11 -0.12 15.65
N ARG A 324 -9.79 -0.74 14.49
CA ARG A 324 -9.00 -1.98 14.46
C ARG A 324 -7.55 -1.72 14.91
N LEU A 325 -6.96 -0.59 14.48
CA LEU A 325 -5.63 -0.19 14.96
C LEU A 325 -5.63 0.04 16.47
N GLN A 326 -6.64 0.70 17.04
CA GLN A 326 -6.76 0.87 18.50
C GLN A 326 -6.85 -0.48 19.21
N MET A 327 -7.61 -1.45 18.70
CA MET A 327 -7.65 -2.81 19.25
C MET A 327 -6.24 -3.45 19.26
N GLY A 328 -5.47 -3.28 18.19
CA GLY A 328 -4.09 -3.78 18.09
C GLY A 328 -3.16 -3.12 19.12
N ILE A 329 -3.29 -1.80 19.29
CA ILE A 329 -2.53 -1.03 20.28
C ILE A 329 -2.86 -1.53 21.70
N ASP A 330 -4.14 -1.67 22.02
CA ASP A 330 -4.60 -2.12 23.34
C ASP A 330 -4.12 -3.55 23.65
N LYS A 331 -4.10 -4.42 22.64
CA LYS A 331 -3.58 -5.80 22.74
C LYS A 331 -2.06 -5.90 22.63
N LYS A 332 -1.37 -4.82 22.25
CA LYS A 332 0.08 -4.77 21.99
C LYS A 332 0.49 -5.78 20.91
N VAL A 333 -0.20 -5.81 19.80
CA VAL A 333 0.07 -6.66 18.64
C VAL A 333 0.50 -5.84 17.45
N ALA A 334 1.41 -6.39 16.64
CA ALA A 334 2.09 -5.69 15.54
C ALA A 334 2.90 -4.48 16.03
N ASN A 335 3.50 -3.72 15.13
CA ASN A 335 4.23 -2.49 15.43
C ASN A 335 4.24 -1.52 14.24
N SER A 336 3.46 -1.85 13.21
CA SER A 336 3.29 -1.05 11.99
C SER A 336 1.90 -1.27 11.40
N ILE A 337 1.43 -0.28 10.65
CA ILE A 337 0.19 -0.37 9.86
C ILE A 337 0.48 -0.11 8.38
N LEU A 338 -0.14 -0.91 7.50
CA LEU A 338 -0.20 -0.59 6.08
C LEU A 338 -1.34 0.40 5.83
N ILE A 339 -1.08 1.42 5.04
CA ILE A 339 -2.02 2.51 4.74
C ILE A 339 -2.46 2.39 3.29
N LYS A 340 -3.67 1.94 3.08
CA LYS A 340 -4.36 1.85 1.79
C LYS A 340 -5.56 2.81 1.81
N VAL A 341 -5.46 3.92 1.12
CA VAL A 341 -6.45 5.02 1.18
C VAL A 341 -7.89 4.55 0.87
N ASN A 342 -8.05 3.56 0.00
CA ASN A 342 -9.37 3.05 -0.38
C ASN A 342 -9.96 2.05 0.63
N GLN A 343 -9.17 1.47 1.54
CA GLN A 343 -9.68 0.59 2.61
C GLN A 343 -10.56 1.36 3.60
N ILE A 344 -10.30 2.67 3.76
CA ILE A 344 -11.08 3.53 4.67
C ILE A 344 -11.94 4.55 3.92
N GLY A 345 -11.46 5.11 2.80
CA GLY A 345 -12.25 5.85 1.84
C GLY A 345 -12.28 7.38 1.98
N THR A 346 -11.49 7.99 2.88
CA THR A 346 -11.25 9.44 2.90
C THR A 346 -9.80 9.76 3.25
N LEU A 347 -9.31 10.93 2.83
CA LEU A 347 -8.00 11.43 3.22
C LEU A 347 -7.92 11.72 4.72
N THR A 348 -8.97 12.30 5.29
CA THR A 348 -9.04 12.61 6.74
C THR A 348 -8.89 11.37 7.59
N GLU A 349 -9.68 10.30 7.33
CA GLU A 349 -9.59 9.05 8.10
C GLU A 349 -8.23 8.37 7.90
N THR A 350 -7.65 8.47 6.69
CA THR A 350 -6.29 7.97 6.41
C THR A 350 -5.24 8.68 7.27
N ILE A 351 -5.29 10.00 7.33
CA ILE A 351 -4.39 10.81 8.17
C ILE A 351 -4.60 10.49 9.66
N ASP A 352 -5.84 10.32 10.09
CA ASP A 352 -6.17 9.95 11.47
C ASP A 352 -5.57 8.59 11.86
N ALA A 353 -5.59 7.59 10.95
CA ALA A 353 -4.97 6.29 11.18
C ALA A 353 -3.43 6.39 11.30
N ILE A 354 -2.78 7.16 10.42
CA ILE A 354 -1.33 7.41 10.49
C ILE A 354 -0.96 8.10 11.80
N ASN A 355 -1.69 9.14 12.18
CA ASN A 355 -1.44 9.88 13.42
C ASN A 355 -1.66 9.02 14.67
N LEU A 356 -2.68 8.15 14.66
CA LEU A 356 -2.92 7.20 15.76
C LEU A 356 -1.73 6.23 15.89
N ALA A 357 -1.24 5.68 14.77
CA ALA A 357 -0.06 4.82 14.74
C ALA A 357 1.16 5.51 15.39
N TYR A 358 1.50 6.72 14.94
CA TYR A 358 2.68 7.44 15.42
C TYR A 358 2.61 7.79 16.91
N ARG A 359 1.45 8.23 17.40
CA ARG A 359 1.23 8.55 18.82
C ARG A 359 1.42 7.34 19.73
N ASN A 360 1.35 6.13 19.18
CA ASN A 360 1.51 4.88 19.93
C ASN A 360 2.80 4.11 19.57
N GLY A 361 3.76 4.77 18.88
CA GLY A 361 5.07 4.18 18.56
C GLY A 361 5.07 3.16 17.44
N TYR A 362 3.95 3.04 16.70
CA TYR A 362 3.86 2.26 15.46
C TYR A 362 4.44 3.05 14.29
N THR A 363 4.98 2.34 13.32
CA THR A 363 5.31 2.89 12.01
C THR A 363 4.11 2.80 11.06
N ALA A 364 4.14 3.53 9.95
CA ALA A 364 3.13 3.46 8.90
C ALA A 364 3.82 3.32 7.54
N ILE A 365 3.19 2.59 6.62
CA ILE A 365 3.69 2.37 5.26
C ILE A 365 2.61 2.86 4.30
N SER A 366 2.90 3.85 3.46
CA SER A 366 2.00 4.24 2.37
C SER A 366 2.00 3.15 1.30
N SER A 367 0.82 2.65 0.90
CA SER A 367 0.72 1.49 0.03
C SER A 367 -0.22 1.70 -1.14
N HIS A 368 0.14 1.09 -2.27
CA HIS A 368 -0.68 0.89 -3.44
C HIS A 368 -1.75 -0.21 -3.21
N ARG A 369 -2.51 -0.50 -4.27
CA ARG A 369 -3.32 -1.72 -4.39
C ARG A 369 -2.90 -2.50 -5.63
N SER A 370 -3.40 -3.74 -5.76
CA SER A 370 -3.13 -4.58 -6.95
C SER A 370 -3.69 -3.97 -8.24
N GLY A 371 -4.85 -3.33 -8.21
CA GLY A 371 -5.39 -2.52 -9.31
C GLY A 371 -5.08 -1.05 -9.10
N GLU A 372 -4.12 -0.53 -9.83
CA GLU A 372 -3.66 0.85 -9.77
C GLU A 372 -4.01 1.65 -11.02
N THR A 373 -3.80 2.95 -10.94
CA THR A 373 -3.90 3.91 -12.04
C THR A 373 -2.60 4.70 -12.13
N GLU A 374 -2.53 5.70 -13.01
CA GLU A 374 -1.43 6.67 -13.04
C GLU A 374 -1.47 7.71 -11.92
N ASP A 375 -2.44 7.67 -11.01
CA ASP A 375 -2.53 8.57 -9.86
C ASP A 375 -1.35 8.38 -8.91
N THR A 376 -0.74 9.49 -8.48
CA THR A 376 0.48 9.49 -7.65
C THR A 376 0.26 9.92 -6.21
N THR A 377 -0.99 10.08 -5.79
CA THR A 377 -1.33 10.63 -4.46
C THR A 377 -0.64 9.94 -3.31
N ILE A 378 -0.47 8.60 -3.37
CA ILE A 378 0.20 7.85 -2.29
C ILE A 378 1.69 8.18 -2.14
N ALA A 379 2.36 8.64 -3.21
CA ALA A 379 3.73 9.14 -3.15
C ALA A 379 3.79 10.48 -2.40
N ASP A 380 2.91 11.41 -2.76
CA ASP A 380 2.77 12.68 -2.05
C ASP A 380 2.38 12.47 -0.59
N LEU A 381 1.45 11.55 -0.30
CA LEU A 381 1.01 11.21 1.05
C LEU A 381 2.16 10.64 1.90
N ALA A 382 3.01 9.79 1.32
CA ALA A 382 4.17 9.23 2.02
C ALA A 382 5.12 10.33 2.51
N VAL A 383 5.40 11.32 1.68
CA VAL A 383 6.26 12.46 2.06
C VAL A 383 5.51 13.42 2.99
N ALA A 384 4.24 13.71 2.72
CA ALA A 384 3.40 14.58 3.54
C ALA A 384 3.38 14.14 5.01
N MET A 385 3.18 12.85 5.22
CA MET A 385 3.07 12.27 6.56
C MET A 385 4.40 11.76 7.12
N ASN A 386 5.51 11.94 6.37
CA ASN A 386 6.83 11.42 6.73
C ASN A 386 6.78 9.93 7.13
N THR A 387 6.06 9.10 6.35
CA THR A 387 5.90 7.68 6.69
C THR A 387 7.23 6.93 6.70
N GLY A 388 8.20 7.42 5.95
CA GLY A 388 9.53 6.83 5.84
C GLY A 388 9.59 5.53 5.04
N LEU A 389 8.43 4.99 4.64
CA LEU A 389 8.28 3.76 3.87
C LEU A 389 7.15 3.89 2.85
N ILE A 390 7.34 3.27 1.67
CA ILE A 390 6.31 3.13 0.64
C ILE A 390 6.35 1.72 0.02
N LYS A 391 5.19 1.08 -0.07
CA LYS A 391 4.98 -0.18 -0.78
C LYS A 391 4.17 0.12 -2.04
N THR A 392 4.83 0.16 -3.22
CA THR A 392 4.16 0.53 -4.47
C THR A 392 4.62 -0.29 -5.67
N GLY A 393 4.87 -1.58 -5.42
CA GLY A 393 5.22 -2.56 -6.44
C GLY A 393 6.68 -2.52 -6.87
N SER A 394 6.97 -3.07 -8.05
CA SER A 394 8.31 -3.26 -8.57
C SER A 394 8.80 -2.08 -9.41
N ALA A 395 10.03 -2.16 -9.91
CA ALA A 395 10.64 -1.23 -10.87
C ALA A 395 10.15 -1.47 -12.32
N SER A 396 8.91 -1.88 -12.49
CA SER A 396 8.28 -2.11 -13.81
C SER A 396 6.78 -1.83 -13.75
N ARG A 397 6.15 -1.63 -14.91
CA ARG A 397 4.76 -1.18 -15.12
C ARG A 397 4.55 0.29 -14.73
N THR A 398 3.96 1.06 -15.64
CA THR A 398 3.81 2.51 -15.49
C THR A 398 2.98 2.91 -14.28
N ASP A 399 1.96 2.12 -13.94
CA ASP A 399 1.10 2.29 -12.78
C ASP A 399 1.85 2.21 -11.43
N ARG A 400 3.03 1.59 -11.40
CA ARG A 400 3.95 1.53 -10.24
C ARG A 400 5.02 2.62 -10.36
N ILE A 401 5.68 2.69 -11.52
CA ILE A 401 6.79 3.63 -11.77
C ILE A 401 6.35 5.09 -11.63
N CYS A 402 5.10 5.44 -11.95
CA CYS A 402 4.62 6.83 -11.80
C CYS A 402 4.75 7.35 -10.36
N LYS A 403 4.56 6.49 -9.34
CA LYS A 403 4.74 6.85 -7.93
C LYS A 403 6.22 7.09 -7.60
N TYR A 404 7.11 6.22 -8.08
CA TYR A 404 8.56 6.40 -7.93
C TYR A 404 9.07 7.66 -8.64
N ASN A 405 8.59 7.91 -9.86
CA ASN A 405 8.92 9.14 -10.60
C ASN A 405 8.44 10.40 -9.86
N GLN A 406 7.26 10.34 -9.22
CA GLN A 406 6.77 11.44 -8.38
C GLN A 406 7.68 11.69 -7.18
N LEU A 407 8.13 10.64 -6.50
CA LEU A 407 9.07 10.76 -5.38
C LEU A 407 10.41 11.35 -5.80
N MET A 408 10.93 11.03 -7.00
CA MET A 408 12.14 11.68 -7.54
C MET A 408 11.92 13.18 -7.78
N ARG A 409 10.74 13.58 -8.31
CA ARG A 409 10.42 15.01 -8.48
C ARG A 409 10.32 15.73 -7.12
N ILE A 410 9.72 15.08 -6.12
CA ILE A 410 9.66 15.63 -4.77
C ILE A 410 11.06 15.76 -4.16
N GLU A 411 11.94 14.77 -4.35
CA GLU A 411 13.32 14.83 -3.89
C GLU A 411 14.06 16.01 -4.52
N GLU A 412 13.92 16.22 -5.84
CA GLU A 412 14.48 17.35 -6.56
C GLU A 412 13.96 18.70 -6.02
N MET A 413 12.63 18.81 -5.78
CA MET A 413 12.03 20.04 -5.22
C MET A 413 12.47 20.33 -3.79
N LEU A 414 12.71 19.31 -2.98
CA LEU A 414 13.21 19.46 -1.61
C LEU A 414 14.70 19.82 -1.56
N GLY A 415 15.49 19.37 -2.54
CA GLY A 415 16.94 19.61 -2.59
C GLY A 415 17.61 19.17 -1.28
N ASP A 416 18.40 20.05 -0.69
CA ASP A 416 19.14 19.77 0.56
C ASP A 416 18.24 19.53 1.80
N GLN A 417 16.94 19.81 1.69
CA GLN A 417 15.98 19.53 2.77
C GLN A 417 15.45 18.09 2.72
N ALA A 418 15.70 17.34 1.65
CA ALA A 418 15.27 15.96 1.51
C ALA A 418 15.96 15.07 2.54
N VAL A 419 15.18 14.33 3.28
CA VAL A 419 15.68 13.35 4.26
C VAL A 419 15.34 11.95 3.77
N TYR A 420 16.35 11.11 3.61
CA TYR A 420 16.17 9.68 3.38
C TYR A 420 16.62 8.91 4.61
N LEU A 421 15.72 8.09 5.18
CA LEU A 421 16.00 7.41 6.45
C LEU A 421 17.14 6.39 6.31
N GLY A 422 17.14 5.60 5.25
CA GLY A 422 18.14 4.59 5.01
C GLY A 422 18.38 3.72 6.26
N ARG A 423 19.63 3.60 6.70
CA ARG A 423 20.02 2.86 7.92
C ARG A 423 19.50 3.43 9.23
N LYS A 424 18.93 4.64 9.24
CA LYS A 424 18.26 5.21 10.43
C LYS A 424 16.85 4.64 10.63
N PHE A 425 16.35 3.86 9.68
CA PHE A 425 15.10 3.14 9.87
C PHE A 425 15.23 2.19 11.06
N LYS A 426 14.26 2.22 11.96
CA LYS A 426 14.27 1.56 13.27
C LYS A 426 14.72 0.08 13.23
N TYR A 427 14.39 -0.63 12.15
CA TYR A 427 14.66 -2.06 12.00
C TYR A 427 15.84 -2.37 11.05
N ALA A 428 16.42 -1.37 10.37
CA ALA A 428 17.62 -1.51 9.55
C ALA A 428 18.88 -1.50 10.44
N ARG A 429 19.26 -2.67 10.95
CA ARG A 429 20.40 -2.86 11.87
C ARG A 429 21.64 -3.37 11.14
#